data_7c73933a0ec2b9c56ac35cc1ac1ce5f7
#
_entry.id   7c73933a0ec2b9c56ac35cc1ac1ce5f7
#
_cell.length_a   1.000
_cell.length_b   1.000
_cell.length_c   1.000
_cell.angle_alpha   90.00
_cell.angle_beta   90.00
_cell.angle_gamma   90.00
#
_symmetry.space_group_name_H-M   'P 1'
#
loop_
_entity.id
_entity.type
_entity.pdbx_description
1 polymer ?
#
loop_
_entity_poly.entity_id
_entity_poly.type
_entity_poly.pdbx_seq_one_letter_code
_entity_poly.pdbx_strand_id
1 'polypeptide(L)'
;MKTKKKITILSLTGVLFFTFGGCTDLSETIYDTLAAEKYEFTEKDAASMFAPVYSSLRSVYWGWNGYADIQDESSDLWCTPYRIGIGWGDLYVSLHKHQFHSQIGHFWTEWNYSYAGINACNKLLADKAVQASEAATAQLRGYRALYYYILFDLFRNIPLDTTYDHPAGWMPDQADPQETWDFIIGELNDIKGKCGPDNGMGQINDYTVNMLLAKMYLNHNAWFNNHADNSWYGKAIDEVNEVINSSRFALAANYSENFKEDISGNPEIIFGIPFENKYASGNYYANKWIHVAGRAVWDFNGWATGGSTVLPQFLDTYDEEDGRFSATWTVGQQYDRSGSPIMVEGEPLIYTREIHSIDNPGCYPFEGARLIKYEIISGDFGSAYDDIPFFRLADAYMIKAECLLRLGGYKGETEQTAADLVTAVRQRAFRDNPAKAVRTVAQLKGGSVYAYGYRENQGKMGEEDIWVTTHEGGDDIELGGLLDDLAWEFVAEHHRRQDLIRFRISGRNQNVYNGKSWFCKRAKTDPSDNHADIFPLPKDFMDGNPKLVQNPGYEGN
;
A
#
# COMPACT_ATOMS: atom_id res chain seq x y z
N MET A 1 -43.93 -45.67 51.08
CA MET A 1 -43.88 -47.05 51.69
C MET A 1 -42.40 -47.46 51.77
N LYS A 2 -41.91 -47.50 53.00
CA LYS A 2 -41.04 -48.48 53.67
C LYS A 2 -39.74 -48.82 52.89
N THR A 3 -38.50 -48.86 53.43
CA THR A 3 -38.05 -49.07 54.82
C THR A 3 -36.56 -48.73 54.91
N LYS A 4 -36.17 -48.17 56.04
CA LYS A 4 -34.79 -47.98 56.52
C LYS A 4 -34.14 -49.35 56.82
N LYS A 5 -32.83 -49.46 56.64
CA LYS A 5 -31.98 -50.26 57.56
C LYS A 5 -30.64 -49.55 57.80
N LYS A 6 -30.46 -49.18 59.06
CA LYS A 6 -29.19 -48.88 59.72
C LYS A 6 -28.49 -50.19 60.03
N ILE A 7 -27.16 -50.22 59.92
CA ILE A 7 -26.32 -51.07 60.80
C ILE A 7 -25.08 -50.24 61.18
N THR A 8 -24.86 -50.29 62.46
CA THR A 8 -23.83 -49.58 63.22
C THR A 8 -22.77 -50.59 63.69
N ILE A 9 -21.54 -50.07 63.91
CA ILE A 9 -20.49 -50.50 64.89
C ILE A 9 -19.52 -51.58 64.37
N LEU A 10 -18.20 -51.40 64.36
CA LEU A 10 -17.35 -51.45 65.57
C LEU A 10 -15.92 -50.96 65.24
N SER A 11 -15.37 -50.20 66.14
CA SER A 11 -14.02 -49.75 66.27
C SER A 11 -13.05 -50.90 66.54
N LEU A 12 -11.83 -50.81 65.95
CA LEU A 12 -10.63 -51.35 66.62
C LEU A 12 -9.39 -50.56 66.24
N THR A 13 -8.78 -50.02 67.25
CA THR A 13 -7.55 -49.25 67.31
C THR A 13 -6.36 -50.15 66.96
N GLY A 14 -5.48 -49.69 66.08
CA GLY A 14 -4.19 -50.30 65.85
C GLY A 14 -3.23 -49.29 65.28
N VAL A 15 -2.46 -48.67 66.16
CA VAL A 15 -1.31 -47.77 65.85
C VAL A 15 -0.18 -48.65 65.36
N LEU A 16 0.25 -48.44 64.11
CA LEU A 16 1.57 -48.88 63.65
C LEU A 16 2.28 -47.70 62.96
N PHE A 17 3.27 -47.15 63.65
CA PHE A 17 4.23 -46.23 63.03
C PHE A 17 5.11 -47.00 62.03
N PHE A 18 5.01 -46.69 60.76
CA PHE A 18 6.06 -46.97 59.78
C PHE A 18 6.59 -45.63 59.27
N THR A 19 7.76 -45.27 59.73
CA THR A 19 8.61 -44.24 59.14
C THR A 19 9.21 -44.80 57.86
N PHE A 20 8.68 -44.41 56.72
CA PHE A 20 9.39 -44.50 55.46
C PHE A 20 9.86 -43.09 55.07
N GLY A 21 11.14 -42.83 55.26
CA GLY A 21 11.82 -41.76 54.58
C GLY A 21 11.90 -42.11 53.08
N GLY A 22 10.98 -41.57 52.31
CA GLY A 22 11.06 -41.53 50.87
C GLY A 22 11.39 -40.11 50.45
N CYS A 23 12.63 -39.85 50.12
CA CYS A 23 12.97 -38.72 49.29
C CYS A 23 12.34 -38.97 47.92
N THR A 24 11.13 -38.46 47.69
CA THR A 24 10.62 -38.28 46.34
C THR A 24 11.28 -37.06 45.80
N ASP A 25 12.21 -37.22 44.89
CA ASP A 25 12.70 -36.16 44.01
C ASP A 25 11.48 -35.70 43.17
N LEU A 26 10.94 -34.53 43.56
CA LEU A 26 9.83 -33.85 42.86
C LEU A 26 10.37 -33.01 41.71
N SER A 27 11.46 -33.38 41.08
CA SER A 27 11.84 -32.83 39.82
C SER A 27 10.86 -33.32 38.73
N GLU A 28 9.90 -32.51 38.47
CA GLU A 28 8.95 -32.69 37.35
C GLU A 28 9.77 -32.66 36.04
N THR A 29 9.97 -33.83 35.45
CA THR A 29 10.57 -33.92 34.12
C THR A 29 9.48 -33.53 33.13
N ILE A 30 9.42 -32.24 32.78
CA ILE A 30 8.52 -31.76 31.74
C ILE A 30 9.06 -32.27 30.40
N TYR A 31 8.45 -33.35 29.88
CA TYR A 31 8.83 -33.98 28.61
C TYR A 31 8.31 -33.19 27.38
N ASP A 32 7.44 -32.20 27.57
CA ASP A 32 6.74 -31.49 26.49
C ASP A 32 7.18 -30.02 26.28
N THR A 33 8.10 -29.51 27.03
CA THR A 33 8.71 -28.20 26.77
C THR A 33 10.16 -28.39 26.38
N LEU A 34 10.49 -28.18 25.12
CA LEU A 34 11.85 -27.92 24.69
C LEU A 34 12.39 -26.78 25.55
N ALA A 35 13.44 -27.04 26.34
CA ALA A 35 14.08 -25.97 27.10
C ALA A 35 14.52 -24.89 26.11
N ALA A 36 14.04 -23.66 26.28
CA ALA A 36 14.30 -22.54 25.37
C ALA A 36 15.81 -22.34 25.07
N GLU A 37 16.66 -22.80 25.98
CA GLU A 37 18.13 -22.78 25.86
C GLU A 37 18.71 -23.80 24.84
N LYS A 38 17.90 -24.75 24.37
CA LYS A 38 18.31 -25.80 23.40
C LYS A 38 17.52 -25.75 22.10
N TYR A 39 16.61 -24.80 21.97
CA TYR A 39 15.80 -24.67 20.77
C TYR A 39 16.53 -23.82 19.75
N GLU A 40 16.92 -24.41 18.64
CA GLU A 40 17.44 -23.67 17.49
C GLU A 40 16.25 -23.18 16.66
N PHE A 41 16.06 -21.86 16.61
CA PHE A 41 15.03 -21.21 15.81
C PHE A 41 15.30 -21.46 14.33
N THR A 42 14.35 -22.07 13.64
CA THR A 42 14.47 -22.41 12.22
C THR A 42 13.61 -21.49 11.34
N GLU A 43 13.88 -21.45 10.03
CA GLU A 43 13.04 -20.73 9.06
C GLU A 43 11.56 -21.16 9.09
N LYS A 44 11.30 -22.44 9.34
CA LYS A 44 9.95 -22.99 9.47
C LYS A 44 9.24 -22.43 10.71
N ASP A 45 9.98 -22.25 11.80
CA ASP A 45 9.44 -21.64 13.00
C ASP A 45 9.16 -20.15 12.78
N ALA A 46 10.06 -19.44 12.09
CA ALA A 46 9.86 -18.06 11.68
C ALA A 46 8.58 -17.90 10.88
N ALA A 47 8.38 -18.69 9.84
CA ALA A 47 7.19 -18.65 8.99
C ALA A 47 5.90 -18.86 9.79
N SER A 48 5.91 -19.79 10.74
CA SER A 48 4.77 -20.10 11.60
C SER A 48 4.50 -19.02 12.65
N MET A 49 5.54 -18.55 13.33
CA MET A 49 5.43 -17.55 14.40
C MET A 49 5.10 -16.16 13.84
N PHE A 50 5.59 -15.81 12.65
CA PHE A 50 5.35 -14.51 12.02
C PHE A 50 3.99 -14.41 11.31
N ALA A 51 3.20 -15.49 11.28
CA ALA A 51 1.88 -15.48 10.64
C ALA A 51 0.97 -14.31 11.06
N PRO A 52 0.90 -13.88 12.33
CA PRO A 52 0.12 -12.69 12.72
C PRO A 52 0.65 -11.40 12.10
N VAL A 53 1.98 -11.27 11.94
CA VAL A 53 2.61 -10.12 11.29
C VAL A 53 2.21 -10.08 9.81
N TYR A 54 2.36 -11.19 9.09
CA TYR A 54 1.97 -11.28 7.67
C TYR A 54 0.48 -11.06 7.46
N SER A 55 -0.36 -11.61 8.34
CA SER A 55 -1.82 -11.43 8.26
C SER A 55 -2.23 -9.97 8.43
N SER A 56 -1.59 -9.25 9.36
CA SER A 56 -1.83 -7.82 9.54
C SER A 56 -1.43 -7.03 8.29
N LEU A 57 -0.29 -7.35 7.67
CA LEU A 57 0.17 -6.67 6.45
C LEU A 57 -0.79 -6.90 5.28
N ARG A 58 -1.29 -8.14 5.09
CA ARG A 58 -2.35 -8.41 4.09
C ARG A 58 -3.61 -7.59 4.35
N SER A 59 -3.98 -7.40 5.63
CA SER A 59 -5.16 -6.60 5.98
C SER A 59 -4.96 -5.12 5.72
N VAL A 60 -3.74 -4.59 5.91
CA VAL A 60 -3.35 -3.23 5.48
C VAL A 60 -3.46 -3.09 3.96
N TYR A 61 -3.15 -4.12 3.20
CA TYR A 61 -3.21 -4.11 1.73
C TYR A 61 -4.50 -4.67 1.15
N TRP A 62 -5.53 -4.81 1.96
CA TRP A 62 -6.82 -5.29 1.48
C TRP A 62 -7.37 -4.38 0.37
N GLY A 63 -7.61 -4.95 -0.81
CA GLY A 63 -7.87 -4.20 -2.05
C GLY A 63 -9.20 -3.45 -2.12
N TRP A 64 -9.88 -3.28 -1.02
CA TRP A 64 -11.14 -2.53 -0.92
C TRP A 64 -11.01 -1.23 -0.11
N ASN A 65 -10.31 -1.26 1.00
CA ASN A 65 -10.10 -0.15 1.91
C ASN A 65 -8.64 -0.03 2.34
N GLY A 66 -7.73 -0.72 1.66
CA GLY A 66 -6.35 -0.84 2.08
C GLY A 66 -5.48 0.31 1.61
N TYR A 67 -4.20 0.20 1.95
CA TYR A 67 -3.17 1.20 1.70
C TYR A 67 -3.03 1.56 0.22
N ALA A 68 -3.05 0.57 -0.67
CA ALA A 68 -2.98 0.84 -2.11
C ALA A 68 -4.21 1.60 -2.61
N ASP A 69 -5.38 1.26 -2.09
CA ASP A 69 -6.63 1.92 -2.48
C ASP A 69 -6.66 3.39 -2.06
N ILE A 70 -6.28 3.70 -0.80
CA ILE A 70 -6.30 5.08 -0.29
C ILE A 70 -5.26 5.98 -0.96
N GLN A 71 -4.11 5.44 -1.35
CA GLN A 71 -3.07 6.20 -2.03
C GLN A 71 -3.52 6.70 -3.41
N ASP A 72 -4.33 5.91 -4.11
CA ASP A 72 -4.77 6.23 -5.46
C ASP A 72 -6.18 6.83 -5.50
N GLU A 73 -7.13 6.43 -4.64
CA GLU A 73 -8.46 7.05 -4.53
C GLU A 73 -8.39 8.54 -4.16
N SER A 74 -7.38 8.94 -3.39
CA SER A 74 -7.15 10.34 -3.04
C SER A 74 -6.24 11.06 -4.04
N SER A 75 -5.93 10.44 -5.19
CA SER A 75 -5.00 10.96 -6.18
C SER A 75 -5.68 11.39 -7.49
N ASP A 76 -4.87 11.70 -8.48
CA ASP A 76 -5.28 12.09 -9.83
C ASP A 76 -5.35 10.90 -10.81
N LEU A 77 -5.28 9.65 -10.34
CA LEU A 77 -5.29 8.47 -11.18
C LEU A 77 -6.69 7.90 -11.38
N TRP A 78 -7.44 7.70 -10.32
CA TRP A 78 -8.76 7.09 -10.38
C TRP A 78 -9.74 7.63 -9.33
N CYS A 79 -10.98 7.22 -9.43
CA CYS A 79 -12.00 7.48 -8.42
C CYS A 79 -13.03 6.35 -8.38
N THR A 80 -13.77 6.28 -7.28
CA THR A 80 -14.98 5.46 -7.17
C THR A 80 -16.19 6.38 -7.11
N PRO A 81 -16.80 6.70 -8.27
CA PRO A 81 -17.90 7.66 -8.36
C PRO A 81 -19.19 7.07 -7.82
N TYR A 82 -20.17 7.93 -7.58
CA TYR A 82 -21.55 7.48 -7.36
C TYR A 82 -22.07 6.76 -8.62
N ARG A 83 -22.43 5.48 -8.46
CA ARG A 83 -22.95 4.62 -9.54
C ARG A 83 -24.45 4.47 -9.44
N ILE A 84 -25.17 4.90 -10.46
CA ILE A 84 -26.63 4.80 -10.49
C ILE A 84 -27.05 3.33 -10.44
N GLY A 85 -27.95 3.02 -9.51
CA GLY A 85 -28.50 1.67 -9.32
C GLY A 85 -27.59 0.68 -8.57
N ILE A 86 -26.32 1.02 -8.33
CA ILE A 86 -25.37 0.17 -7.60
C ILE A 86 -25.04 0.76 -6.25
N GLY A 87 -25.01 2.09 -6.13
CA GLY A 87 -24.50 2.82 -4.99
C GLY A 87 -23.08 3.31 -5.24
N TRP A 88 -22.15 3.08 -4.32
CA TRP A 88 -20.83 3.69 -4.28
C TRP A 88 -20.89 5.22 -4.06
N GLY A 89 -19.79 5.89 -4.22
CA GLY A 89 -19.69 7.32 -3.94
C GLY A 89 -19.42 7.60 -2.46
N ASP A 90 -20.17 8.48 -1.84
CA ASP A 90 -20.07 8.88 -0.43
C ASP A 90 -18.62 9.11 0.02
N LEU A 91 -18.06 8.18 0.80
CA LEU A 91 -16.70 8.27 1.32
C LEU A 91 -15.62 8.30 0.23
N TYR A 92 -15.81 7.60 -0.90
CA TYR A 92 -14.85 7.59 -2.01
C TYR A 92 -14.82 8.93 -2.73
N VAL A 93 -15.98 9.55 -2.94
CA VAL A 93 -16.07 10.92 -3.47
C VAL A 93 -15.42 11.90 -2.51
N SER A 94 -15.60 11.71 -1.20
CA SER A 94 -14.95 12.52 -0.17
C SER A 94 -13.43 12.36 -0.19
N LEU A 95 -12.91 11.14 -0.35
CA LEU A 95 -11.48 10.87 -0.53
C LEU A 95 -10.94 11.59 -1.77
N HIS A 96 -11.61 11.42 -2.91
CA HIS A 96 -11.19 12.04 -4.16
C HIS A 96 -11.21 13.57 -4.10
N LYS A 97 -12.16 14.16 -3.38
CA LYS A 97 -12.30 15.61 -3.21
C LYS A 97 -11.48 16.19 -2.05
N HIS A 98 -10.66 15.40 -1.38
CA HIS A 98 -9.93 15.78 -0.17
C HIS A 98 -10.83 16.37 0.93
N GLN A 99 -12.05 15.85 1.04
CA GLN A 99 -12.99 16.16 2.11
C GLN A 99 -12.88 15.09 3.20
N PHE A 100 -11.69 14.97 3.76
CA PHE A 100 -11.37 13.94 4.73
C PHE A 100 -12.06 14.18 6.07
N HIS A 101 -12.58 13.12 6.66
CA HIS A 101 -13.15 13.14 8.00
C HIS A 101 -12.81 11.84 8.75
N SER A 102 -12.76 11.89 10.07
CA SER A 102 -12.27 10.82 10.95
C SER A 102 -13.08 9.50 10.91
N GLN A 103 -14.23 9.48 10.24
CA GLN A 103 -15.09 8.30 10.10
C GLN A 103 -14.91 7.55 8.77
N ILE A 104 -13.99 7.97 7.91
CA ILE A 104 -13.68 7.24 6.67
C ILE A 104 -13.07 5.88 7.02
N GLY A 105 -13.68 4.80 6.53
CA GLY A 105 -13.31 3.43 6.89
C GLY A 105 -11.87 3.04 6.53
N HIS A 106 -11.28 3.63 5.48
CA HIS A 106 -9.88 3.44 5.13
C HIS A 106 -8.94 3.83 6.28
N PHE A 107 -9.18 4.96 6.94
CA PHE A 107 -8.34 5.42 8.04
C PHE A 107 -8.37 4.47 9.22
N TRP A 108 -9.55 3.92 9.52
CA TRP A 108 -9.72 2.89 10.55
C TRP A 108 -8.94 1.61 10.18
N THR A 109 -9.05 1.15 8.94
CA THR A 109 -8.37 -0.05 8.43
C THR A 109 -6.86 0.08 8.58
N GLU A 110 -6.30 1.18 8.08
CA GLU A 110 -4.87 1.43 8.10
C GLU A 110 -4.32 1.51 9.53
N TRP A 111 -5.00 2.27 10.39
CA TRP A 111 -4.61 2.41 11.78
C TRP A 111 -4.68 1.08 12.54
N ASN A 112 -5.84 0.42 12.48
CA ASN A 112 -6.09 -0.81 13.23
C ASN A 112 -5.13 -1.93 12.87
N TYR A 113 -4.97 -2.22 11.59
CA TYR A 113 -4.14 -3.35 11.16
C TYR A 113 -2.65 -3.05 11.23
N SER A 114 -2.22 -1.81 11.03
CA SER A 114 -0.82 -1.45 11.24
C SER A 114 -0.42 -1.58 12.72
N TYR A 115 -1.24 -1.09 13.66
CA TYR A 115 -0.98 -1.29 15.09
C TYR A 115 -1.12 -2.74 15.54
N ALA A 116 -2.01 -3.53 14.94
CA ALA A 116 -2.06 -4.98 15.18
C ALA A 116 -0.74 -5.65 14.75
N GLY A 117 -0.18 -5.26 13.61
CA GLY A 117 1.13 -5.71 13.13
C GLY A 117 2.27 -5.30 14.05
N ILE A 118 2.30 -4.03 14.50
CA ILE A 118 3.29 -3.52 15.46
C ILE A 118 3.23 -4.31 16.77
N ASN A 119 2.03 -4.53 17.30
CA ASN A 119 1.84 -5.29 18.54
C ASN A 119 2.30 -6.75 18.38
N ALA A 120 2.00 -7.39 17.23
CA ALA A 120 2.51 -8.71 16.92
C ALA A 120 4.04 -8.75 16.87
N CYS A 121 4.69 -7.75 16.26
CA CYS A 121 6.14 -7.62 16.26
C CYS A 121 6.69 -7.44 17.68
N ASN A 122 6.13 -6.54 18.48
CA ASN A 122 6.57 -6.28 19.85
C ASN A 122 6.47 -7.54 20.73
N LYS A 123 5.36 -8.29 20.59
CA LYS A 123 5.17 -9.57 21.29
C LYS A 123 6.22 -10.60 20.93
N LEU A 124 6.52 -10.77 19.64
CA LEU A 124 7.51 -11.73 19.17
C LEU A 124 8.94 -11.29 19.52
N LEU A 125 9.24 -10.01 19.47
CA LEU A 125 10.54 -9.47 19.92
C LEU A 125 10.81 -9.68 21.41
N ALA A 126 9.77 -9.89 22.22
CA ALA A 126 9.90 -10.25 23.62
C ALA A 126 10.13 -11.76 23.84
N ASP A 127 9.95 -12.61 22.82
CA ASP A 127 10.12 -14.05 22.90
C ASP A 127 11.60 -14.44 22.88
N LYS A 128 12.03 -15.26 23.84
CA LYS A 128 13.43 -15.66 23.99
C LYS A 128 13.96 -16.50 22.82
N ALA A 129 13.10 -17.31 22.18
CA ALA A 129 13.50 -18.11 21.02
C ALA A 129 13.78 -17.20 19.82
N VAL A 130 12.98 -16.15 19.62
CA VAL A 130 13.20 -15.13 18.60
C VAL A 130 14.47 -14.33 18.87
N GLN A 131 14.68 -13.90 20.13
CA GLN A 131 15.88 -13.16 20.55
C GLN A 131 17.18 -13.96 20.35
N ALA A 132 17.11 -15.29 20.33
CA ALA A 132 18.25 -16.15 20.03
C ALA A 132 18.66 -16.14 18.56
N SER A 133 17.79 -15.64 17.64
CA SER A 133 18.07 -15.49 16.21
C SER A 133 18.22 -14.02 15.84
N GLU A 134 19.43 -13.60 15.45
CA GLU A 134 19.68 -12.23 14.98
C GLU A 134 18.85 -11.90 13.74
N ALA A 135 18.77 -12.83 12.78
CA ALA A 135 18.00 -12.63 11.55
C ALA A 135 16.49 -12.51 11.81
N ALA A 136 15.90 -13.37 12.66
CA ALA A 136 14.50 -13.29 13.03
C ALA A 136 14.18 -11.97 13.76
N THR A 137 15.03 -11.56 14.68
CA THR A 137 14.93 -10.27 15.39
C THR A 137 15.01 -9.11 14.40
N ALA A 138 15.95 -9.12 13.46
CA ALA A 138 16.11 -8.09 12.46
C ALA A 138 14.90 -8.01 11.53
N GLN A 139 14.37 -9.13 11.05
CA GLN A 139 13.17 -9.17 10.23
C GLN A 139 11.95 -8.57 10.94
N LEU A 140 11.72 -8.92 12.20
CA LEU A 140 10.59 -8.37 12.99
C LEU A 140 10.73 -6.87 13.24
N ARG A 141 11.94 -6.39 13.49
CA ARG A 141 12.22 -4.94 13.57
C ARG A 141 11.97 -4.27 12.22
N GLY A 142 12.32 -4.90 11.12
CA GLY A 142 12.03 -4.44 9.77
C GLY A 142 10.52 -4.33 9.49
N TYR A 143 9.73 -5.33 9.88
CA TYR A 143 8.26 -5.25 9.77
C TYR A 143 7.67 -4.15 10.65
N ARG A 144 8.16 -4.01 11.89
CA ARG A 144 7.73 -2.92 12.78
C ARG A 144 8.03 -1.56 12.16
N ALA A 145 9.21 -1.38 11.60
CA ALA A 145 9.57 -0.16 10.88
C ALA A 145 8.68 0.08 9.64
N LEU A 146 8.32 -0.97 8.89
CA LEU A 146 7.40 -0.90 7.75
C LEU A 146 5.99 -0.43 8.18
N TYR A 147 5.44 -0.98 9.26
CA TYR A 147 4.15 -0.53 9.78
C TYR A 147 4.19 0.92 10.25
N TYR A 148 5.25 1.32 10.94
CA TYR A 148 5.42 2.72 11.34
C TYR A 148 5.63 3.63 10.13
N TYR A 149 6.31 3.19 9.07
CA TYR A 149 6.42 3.93 7.81
C TYR A 149 5.03 4.21 7.20
N ILE A 150 4.17 3.20 7.13
CA ILE A 150 2.80 3.32 6.60
C ILE A 150 1.99 4.32 7.44
N LEU A 151 1.97 4.15 8.75
CA LEU A 151 1.27 5.07 9.66
C LEU A 151 1.82 6.48 9.61
N PHE A 152 3.14 6.61 9.53
CA PHE A 152 3.81 7.90 9.45
C PHE A 152 3.51 8.64 8.15
N ASP A 153 3.48 7.94 7.03
CA ASP A 153 3.06 8.53 5.75
C ASP A 153 1.61 9.04 5.80
N LEU A 154 0.71 8.24 6.35
CA LEU A 154 -0.72 8.55 6.35
C LEU A 154 -1.12 9.60 7.40
N PHE A 155 -0.60 9.50 8.63
CA PHE A 155 -1.12 10.26 9.78
C PHE A 155 -0.10 11.16 10.46
N ARG A 156 1.18 10.97 10.26
CA ARG A 156 2.31 11.74 10.83
C ARG A 156 2.37 11.74 12.36
N ASN A 157 1.34 12.26 13.03
CA ASN A 157 1.28 12.41 14.49
C ASN A 157 0.68 11.15 15.12
N ILE A 158 1.50 10.15 15.38
CA ILE A 158 1.08 8.81 15.78
C ILE A 158 1.71 8.38 17.11
N PRO A 159 1.07 7.51 17.89
CA PRO A 159 1.69 6.87 19.04
C PRO A 159 2.90 6.01 18.65
N LEU A 160 3.96 6.10 19.43
CA LEU A 160 5.14 5.25 19.30
C LEU A 160 5.19 4.25 20.45
N ASP A 161 4.88 2.99 20.17
CA ASP A 161 4.89 1.89 21.12
C ASP A 161 5.84 0.78 20.66
N THR A 162 6.85 0.52 21.47
CA THR A 162 7.93 -0.45 21.18
C THR A 162 7.92 -1.67 22.11
N THR A 163 6.93 -1.77 22.98
CA THR A 163 6.82 -2.81 24.00
C THR A 163 5.50 -3.56 23.88
N TYR A 164 5.44 -4.77 24.44
CA TYR A 164 4.25 -5.62 24.40
C TYR A 164 3.50 -5.66 25.73
N ASP A 165 4.22 -5.64 26.85
CA ASP A 165 3.63 -5.82 28.18
C ASP A 165 3.32 -4.47 28.81
N HIS A 166 2.02 -4.14 28.85
CA HIS A 166 1.52 -2.90 29.42
C HIS A 166 0.57 -3.17 30.59
N PRO A 167 0.62 -2.33 31.62
CA PRO A 167 -0.34 -2.45 32.72
C PRO A 167 -1.77 -2.18 32.26
N ALA A 168 -2.74 -2.76 32.95
CA ALA A 168 -4.15 -2.54 32.64
C ALA A 168 -4.52 -1.04 32.67
N GLY A 169 -5.19 -0.58 31.60
CA GLY A 169 -5.58 0.82 31.43
C GLY A 169 -4.48 1.74 30.89
N TRP A 170 -3.31 1.18 30.52
CA TRP A 170 -2.29 1.96 29.83
C TRP A 170 -2.80 2.42 28.45
N MET A 171 -2.47 3.64 28.10
CA MET A 171 -2.76 4.23 26.80
C MET A 171 -1.49 4.92 26.28
N PRO A 172 -1.12 4.72 24.99
CA PRO A 172 0.07 5.36 24.44
C PRO A 172 -0.10 6.87 24.35
N ASP A 173 1.01 7.58 24.53
CA ASP A 173 1.11 9.00 24.19
C ASP A 173 1.39 9.15 22.69
N GLN A 174 0.90 10.23 22.10
CA GLN A 174 1.21 10.60 20.72
C GLN A 174 2.64 11.13 20.67
N ALA A 175 3.46 10.60 19.77
CA ALA A 175 4.84 11.00 19.61
C ALA A 175 4.97 12.23 18.70
N ASP A 176 6.05 12.99 18.88
CA ASP A 176 6.44 14.00 17.92
C ASP A 176 6.83 13.36 16.57
N PRO A 177 6.48 13.94 15.42
CA PRO A 177 6.85 13.41 14.12
C PRO A 177 8.35 13.16 13.94
N GLN A 178 9.22 14.00 14.50
CA GLN A 178 10.67 13.82 14.44
C GLN A 178 11.08 12.58 15.24
N GLU A 179 10.51 12.38 16.43
CA GLU A 179 10.77 11.20 17.26
C GLU A 179 10.39 9.91 16.54
N THR A 180 9.22 9.88 15.90
CA THR A 180 8.78 8.72 15.11
C THR A 180 9.69 8.48 13.91
N TRP A 181 10.08 9.52 13.19
CA TRP A 181 10.99 9.43 12.06
C TRP A 181 12.37 8.91 12.50
N ASP A 182 12.93 9.47 13.58
CA ASP A 182 14.21 9.04 14.14
C ASP A 182 14.17 7.57 14.59
N PHE A 183 13.07 7.13 15.17
CA PHE A 183 12.85 5.73 15.53
C PHE A 183 12.88 4.81 14.30
N ILE A 184 12.12 5.13 13.25
CA ILE A 184 12.08 4.31 12.02
C ILE A 184 13.47 4.22 11.40
N ILE A 185 14.16 5.34 11.26
CA ILE A 185 15.53 5.39 10.71
C ILE A 185 16.51 4.63 11.59
N GLY A 186 16.40 4.74 12.90
CA GLY A 186 17.22 4.01 13.87
C GLY A 186 17.02 2.49 13.75
N GLU A 187 15.76 2.02 13.72
CA GLU A 187 15.43 0.61 13.52
C GLU A 187 16.07 0.06 12.23
N LEU A 188 15.85 0.75 11.12
CA LEU A 188 16.33 0.30 9.81
C LEU A 188 17.87 0.29 9.72
N ASN A 189 18.55 1.32 10.23
CA ASN A 189 20.01 1.34 10.25
C ASN A 189 20.62 0.25 11.13
N ASP A 190 20.02 -0.03 12.27
CA ASP A 190 20.51 -1.06 13.21
C ASP A 190 20.41 -2.48 12.62
N ILE A 191 19.43 -2.74 11.77
CA ILE A 191 19.21 -4.06 11.16
C ILE A 191 19.80 -4.19 9.76
N LYS A 192 20.37 -3.14 9.19
CA LYS A 192 21.00 -3.15 7.87
C LYS A 192 22.07 -4.23 7.77
N GLY A 193 21.96 -5.13 6.78
CA GLY A 193 22.85 -6.27 6.59
C GLY A 193 22.62 -7.46 7.56
N LYS A 194 21.53 -7.47 8.34
CA LYS A 194 21.25 -8.52 9.32
C LYS A 194 20.00 -9.34 9.01
N CYS A 195 19.18 -8.90 8.06
CA CYS A 195 17.97 -9.63 7.66
C CYS A 195 18.28 -10.81 6.73
N GLY A 196 19.42 -10.79 6.07
CA GLY A 196 19.79 -11.72 5.01
C GLY A 196 19.36 -11.24 3.62
N PRO A 197 20.04 -11.69 2.57
CA PRO A 197 19.83 -11.20 1.21
C PRO A 197 18.65 -11.84 0.48
N ASP A 198 18.14 -12.97 0.97
CA ASP A 198 17.08 -13.74 0.31
C ASP A 198 16.31 -14.57 1.30
N ASN A 199 15.18 -14.05 1.73
CA ASN A 199 14.34 -14.68 2.74
C ASN A 199 13.02 -15.25 2.16
N GLY A 200 12.88 -15.19 0.84
CA GLY A 200 11.64 -15.58 0.16
C GLY A 200 10.61 -14.44 0.08
N MET A 201 9.56 -14.72 -0.67
CA MET A 201 8.46 -13.77 -0.87
C MET A 201 7.82 -13.39 0.46
N GLY A 202 7.60 -12.10 0.63
CA GLY A 202 6.94 -11.56 1.82
C GLY A 202 7.80 -11.51 3.08
N GLN A 203 9.08 -11.84 3.00
CA GLN A 203 10.00 -11.72 4.13
C GLN A 203 10.92 -10.53 3.96
N ILE A 204 11.08 -9.74 5.03
CA ILE A 204 12.01 -8.61 5.03
C ILE A 204 13.43 -9.13 4.80
N ASN A 205 14.09 -8.62 3.78
CA ASN A 205 15.49 -8.88 3.45
C ASN A 205 16.32 -7.59 3.49
N ASP A 206 17.64 -7.70 3.36
CA ASP A 206 18.53 -6.54 3.42
C ASP A 206 18.20 -5.46 2.38
N TYR A 207 17.77 -5.87 1.19
CA TYR A 207 17.39 -4.94 0.12
C TYR A 207 16.05 -4.25 0.39
N THR A 208 15.12 -4.92 1.09
CA THR A 208 13.89 -4.29 1.58
C THR A 208 14.21 -3.19 2.59
N VAL A 209 15.19 -3.42 3.47
CA VAL A 209 15.68 -2.40 4.42
C VAL A 209 16.25 -1.19 3.68
N ASN A 210 17.08 -1.43 2.66
CA ASN A 210 17.62 -0.34 1.83
C ASN A 210 16.50 0.44 1.13
N MET A 211 15.49 -0.23 0.57
CA MET A 211 14.35 0.44 -0.08
C MET A 211 13.52 1.27 0.89
N LEU A 212 13.27 0.76 2.10
CA LEU A 212 12.57 1.53 3.15
C LEU A 212 13.36 2.77 3.55
N LEU A 213 14.68 2.65 3.78
CA LEU A 213 15.55 3.80 4.05
C LEU A 213 15.51 4.81 2.89
N ALA A 214 15.59 4.32 1.65
CA ALA A 214 15.51 5.19 0.47
C ALA A 214 14.18 5.94 0.39
N LYS A 215 13.06 5.29 0.67
CA LYS A 215 11.72 5.94 0.72
C LYS A 215 11.63 6.96 1.86
N MET A 216 12.16 6.64 3.04
CA MET A 216 12.21 7.58 4.15
C MET A 216 13.00 8.84 3.75
N TYR A 217 14.21 8.68 3.21
CA TYR A 217 15.04 9.80 2.79
C TYR A 217 14.44 10.61 1.62
N LEU A 218 13.86 9.94 0.62
CA LEU A 218 13.22 10.58 -0.52
C LEU A 218 12.09 11.52 -0.10
N ASN A 219 11.26 11.08 0.86
CA ASN A 219 10.06 11.81 1.27
C ASN A 219 10.31 12.81 2.42
N HIS A 220 11.49 12.82 3.05
CA HIS A 220 11.79 13.64 4.21
C HIS A 220 11.39 15.11 4.01
N ASN A 221 11.83 15.71 2.92
CA ASN A 221 11.59 17.13 2.67
C ASN A 221 10.11 17.48 2.50
N ALA A 222 9.35 16.59 1.91
CA ALA A 222 7.90 16.74 1.77
C ALA A 222 7.20 16.58 3.13
N TRP A 223 7.58 15.57 3.89
CA TRP A 223 6.97 15.27 5.18
C TRP A 223 7.23 16.32 6.26
N PHE A 224 8.40 16.99 6.23
CA PHE A 224 8.77 18.05 7.18
C PHE A 224 8.68 19.44 6.58
N ASN A 225 8.15 19.58 5.36
CA ASN A 225 8.07 20.84 4.63
C ASN A 225 9.42 21.61 4.61
N ASN A 226 10.52 20.87 4.47
CA ASN A 226 11.89 21.41 4.46
C ASN A 226 12.55 21.22 3.09
N HIS A 227 12.11 21.96 2.09
CA HIS A 227 12.57 21.81 0.72
C HIS A 227 13.95 22.43 0.43
N ALA A 228 14.58 23.04 1.42
CA ALA A 228 15.92 23.63 1.28
C ALA A 228 17.05 22.62 1.52
N ASP A 229 16.79 21.52 2.20
CA ASP A 229 17.78 20.50 2.54
C ASP A 229 17.78 19.35 1.52
N ASN A 230 18.67 19.42 0.54
CA ASN A 230 18.81 18.39 -0.49
C ASN A 230 19.71 17.22 -0.06
N SER A 231 20.27 17.20 1.16
CA SER A 231 21.20 16.16 1.61
C SER A 231 20.55 14.76 1.68
N TRP A 232 19.25 14.71 1.92
CA TRP A 232 18.46 13.48 2.00
C TRP A 232 18.39 12.72 0.67
N TYR A 233 18.34 13.42 -0.46
CA TYR A 233 18.35 12.78 -1.79
C TYR A 233 19.64 12.00 -2.06
N GLY A 234 20.79 12.52 -1.59
CA GLY A 234 22.05 11.79 -1.67
C GLY A 234 22.04 10.49 -0.87
N LYS A 235 21.46 10.50 0.34
CA LYS A 235 21.29 9.29 1.15
C LYS A 235 20.36 8.28 0.46
N ALA A 236 19.26 8.75 -0.14
CA ALA A 236 18.36 7.88 -0.90
C ALA A 236 19.08 7.19 -2.07
N ILE A 237 19.93 7.93 -2.81
CA ILE A 237 20.75 7.35 -3.88
C ILE A 237 21.71 6.28 -3.33
N ASP A 238 22.35 6.55 -2.20
CA ASP A 238 23.28 5.57 -1.60
C ASP A 238 22.55 4.26 -1.27
N GLU A 239 21.34 4.32 -0.71
CA GLU A 239 20.56 3.13 -0.38
C GLU A 239 20.08 2.36 -1.62
N VAL A 240 19.54 3.02 -2.63
CA VAL A 240 19.10 2.30 -3.84
C VAL A 240 20.27 1.77 -4.64
N ASN A 241 21.48 2.35 -4.53
CA ASN A 241 22.68 1.83 -5.14
C ASN A 241 23.10 0.47 -4.57
N GLU A 242 22.86 0.19 -3.28
CA GLU A 242 23.06 -1.14 -2.70
C GLU A 242 22.19 -2.19 -3.40
N VAL A 243 20.95 -1.82 -3.73
CA VAL A 243 20.03 -2.70 -4.48
C VAL A 243 20.46 -2.88 -5.92
N ILE A 244 20.67 -1.77 -6.63
CA ILE A 244 20.99 -1.76 -8.08
C ILE A 244 22.30 -2.48 -8.36
N ASN A 245 23.34 -2.21 -7.56
CA ASN A 245 24.68 -2.76 -7.74
C ASN A 245 24.81 -4.20 -7.26
N SER A 246 23.83 -4.73 -6.52
CA SER A 246 23.83 -6.12 -6.06
C SER A 246 23.82 -7.13 -7.21
N SER A 247 23.37 -6.71 -8.40
CA SER A 247 23.15 -7.57 -9.58
C SER A 247 22.18 -8.73 -9.31
N ARG A 248 21.40 -8.64 -8.23
CA ARG A 248 20.49 -9.69 -7.80
C ARG A 248 19.12 -9.56 -8.47
N PHE A 249 18.77 -8.34 -8.86
CA PHE A 249 17.48 -8.02 -9.46
C PHE A 249 17.69 -7.60 -10.92
N ALA A 250 16.66 -7.85 -11.74
CA ALA A 250 16.63 -7.43 -13.14
C ALA A 250 15.21 -7.00 -13.49
N LEU A 251 15.06 -5.98 -14.34
CA LEU A 251 13.73 -5.60 -14.84
C LEU A 251 13.07 -6.79 -15.54
N ALA A 252 11.83 -7.08 -15.22
CA ALA A 252 11.04 -8.11 -15.89
C ALA A 252 10.92 -7.81 -17.38
N ALA A 253 10.98 -8.85 -18.19
CA ALA A 253 10.95 -8.69 -19.63
C ALA A 253 9.62 -8.11 -20.14
N ASN A 254 8.52 -8.41 -19.48
CA ASN A 254 7.21 -7.83 -19.73
C ASN A 254 6.70 -7.12 -18.47
N TYR A 255 6.04 -5.99 -18.65
CA TYR A 255 5.43 -5.23 -17.56
C TYR A 255 4.47 -6.08 -16.72
N SER A 256 3.59 -6.85 -17.38
CA SER A 256 2.56 -7.66 -16.73
C SER A 256 3.09 -8.85 -15.92
N GLU A 257 4.35 -9.22 -16.08
CA GLU A 257 4.97 -10.30 -15.27
C GLU A 257 5.05 -9.93 -13.79
N ASN A 258 5.05 -8.63 -13.47
CA ASN A 258 5.09 -8.13 -12.09
C ASN A 258 3.75 -8.26 -11.35
N PHE A 259 2.67 -8.61 -12.05
CA PHE A 259 1.30 -8.60 -11.53
C PHE A 259 0.58 -9.93 -11.77
N LYS A 260 1.34 -11.00 -11.86
CA LYS A 260 0.85 -12.37 -11.92
C LYS A 260 0.33 -12.82 -10.56
N GLU A 261 -0.49 -13.88 -10.56
CA GLU A 261 -0.96 -14.50 -9.32
C GLU A 261 0.18 -14.78 -8.35
N ASP A 262 1.25 -15.40 -8.85
CA ASP A 262 2.47 -15.70 -8.10
C ASP A 262 3.66 -14.95 -8.74
N ILE A 263 4.21 -14.02 -8.00
CA ILE A 263 5.40 -13.24 -8.42
C ILE A 263 6.68 -13.67 -7.69
N SER A 264 6.66 -14.75 -6.91
CA SER A 264 7.80 -15.20 -6.09
C SER A 264 9.08 -15.50 -6.88
N GLY A 265 8.93 -15.92 -8.13
CA GLY A 265 10.05 -16.17 -9.05
C GLY A 265 10.44 -14.99 -9.95
N ASN A 266 9.80 -13.85 -9.82
CA ASN A 266 10.04 -12.70 -10.67
C ASN A 266 11.33 -11.97 -10.26
N PRO A 267 12.31 -11.81 -11.17
CA PRO A 267 13.60 -11.21 -10.84
C PRO A 267 13.55 -9.71 -10.51
N GLU A 268 12.44 -9.04 -10.78
CA GLU A 268 12.28 -7.61 -10.48
C GLU A 268 11.83 -7.37 -9.04
N ILE A 269 11.17 -8.34 -8.40
CA ILE A 269 10.55 -8.16 -7.08
C ILE A 269 11.61 -8.19 -5.97
N ILE A 270 11.67 -7.12 -5.20
CA ILE A 270 12.53 -6.96 -4.01
C ILE A 270 11.78 -7.40 -2.77
N PHE A 271 10.53 -6.97 -2.66
CA PHE A 271 9.62 -7.33 -1.57
C PHE A 271 8.19 -7.31 -2.09
N GLY A 272 7.43 -8.34 -1.80
CA GLY A 272 6.01 -8.45 -2.16
C GLY A 272 5.17 -8.93 -0.98
N ILE A 273 3.88 -8.70 -1.05
CA ILE A 273 2.91 -9.17 -0.06
C ILE A 273 2.22 -10.40 -0.64
N PRO A 274 2.52 -11.59 -0.11
CA PRO A 274 1.98 -12.82 -0.64
C PRO A 274 0.51 -12.99 -0.24
N PHE A 275 -0.29 -13.29 -1.23
CA PHE A 275 -1.66 -13.80 -1.06
C PHE A 275 -1.75 -15.23 -1.55
N GLU A 276 -2.74 -15.98 -1.13
CA GLU A 276 -2.99 -17.32 -1.64
C GLU A 276 -4.47 -17.70 -1.46
N ASN A 277 -4.93 -18.57 -2.32
CA ASN A 277 -6.34 -18.90 -2.50
C ASN A 277 -7.03 -19.42 -1.22
N LYS A 278 -6.37 -20.28 -0.47
CA LYS A 278 -7.03 -21.06 0.57
C LYS A 278 -7.09 -20.37 1.93
N TYR A 279 -6.02 -19.64 2.31
CA TYR A 279 -5.86 -19.12 3.67
C TYR A 279 -5.50 -17.63 3.73
N ALA A 280 -5.16 -17.02 2.61
CA ALA A 280 -4.59 -15.69 2.57
C ALA A 280 -5.11 -14.85 1.38
N SER A 281 -6.41 -14.89 1.10
CA SER A 281 -7.04 -14.02 0.11
C SER A 281 -7.22 -12.60 0.64
N GLY A 282 -7.38 -11.61 -0.25
CA GLY A 282 -7.62 -10.23 0.13
C GLY A 282 -7.30 -9.18 -0.94
N ASN A 283 -6.67 -9.57 -2.05
CA ASN A 283 -6.47 -8.68 -3.19
C ASN A 283 -7.77 -8.59 -4.00
N TYR A 284 -8.63 -7.64 -3.66
CA TYR A 284 -9.96 -7.50 -4.27
C TYR A 284 -10.03 -6.50 -5.43
N TYR A 285 -8.95 -6.19 -6.12
CA TYR A 285 -8.99 -5.25 -7.24
C TYR A 285 -9.97 -5.66 -8.33
N ALA A 286 -9.89 -6.88 -8.85
CA ALA A 286 -10.82 -7.37 -9.87
C ALA A 286 -12.28 -7.28 -9.39
N ASN A 287 -12.54 -7.66 -8.14
CA ASN A 287 -13.87 -7.62 -7.54
C ASN A 287 -14.44 -6.21 -7.43
N LYS A 288 -13.62 -5.22 -7.07
CA LYS A 288 -14.03 -3.81 -6.94
C LYS A 288 -14.26 -3.15 -8.30
N TRP A 289 -13.42 -3.44 -9.28
CA TRP A 289 -13.38 -2.73 -10.56
C TRP A 289 -14.29 -3.28 -11.63
N ILE A 290 -14.38 -4.62 -11.76
CA ILE A 290 -15.12 -5.25 -12.86
C ILE A 290 -16.62 -5.19 -12.60
N HIS A 291 -17.40 -4.77 -13.63
CA HIS A 291 -18.85 -4.86 -13.58
C HIS A 291 -19.31 -6.32 -13.51
N VAL A 292 -20.39 -6.60 -12.81
CA VAL A 292 -20.88 -7.97 -12.59
C VAL A 292 -21.04 -8.77 -13.88
N ALA A 293 -21.52 -8.16 -14.96
CA ALA A 293 -21.62 -8.81 -16.28
C ALA A 293 -20.24 -9.01 -16.94
N GLY A 294 -19.28 -8.13 -16.69
CA GLY A 294 -17.92 -8.21 -17.21
C GLY A 294 -17.13 -9.41 -16.74
N ARG A 295 -17.61 -10.12 -15.72
CA ARG A 295 -17.03 -11.41 -15.28
C ARG A 295 -16.97 -12.44 -16.40
N ALA A 296 -17.90 -12.38 -17.37
CA ALA A 296 -17.94 -13.29 -18.50
C ALA A 296 -16.72 -13.17 -19.45
N VAL A 297 -15.97 -12.07 -19.40
CA VAL A 297 -14.71 -11.91 -20.15
C VAL A 297 -13.70 -12.99 -19.76
N TRP A 298 -13.61 -13.29 -18.45
CA TRP A 298 -12.65 -14.24 -17.89
C TRP A 298 -13.30 -15.54 -17.37
N ASP A 299 -14.61 -15.73 -17.54
CA ASP A 299 -15.33 -16.80 -16.85
C ASP A 299 -15.11 -16.74 -15.32
N PHE A 300 -15.14 -15.54 -14.78
CA PHE A 300 -14.83 -15.22 -13.39
C PHE A 300 -16.04 -15.52 -12.51
N ASN A 301 -15.91 -16.48 -11.58
CA ASN A 301 -17.03 -16.98 -10.77
C ASN A 301 -17.24 -16.22 -9.44
N GLY A 302 -16.33 -15.33 -9.07
CA GLY A 302 -16.42 -14.51 -7.87
C GLY A 302 -17.46 -13.39 -8.00
N TRP A 303 -17.66 -12.67 -6.92
CA TRP A 303 -18.47 -11.45 -6.92
C TRP A 303 -17.71 -10.30 -7.61
N ALA A 304 -18.44 -9.35 -8.18
CA ALA A 304 -17.89 -8.14 -8.77
C ALA A 304 -18.89 -6.99 -8.62
N THR A 305 -18.42 -5.77 -8.46
CA THR A 305 -19.25 -4.63 -8.06
C THR A 305 -19.15 -3.43 -8.98
N GLY A 306 -18.13 -3.35 -9.84
CA GLY A 306 -18.00 -2.29 -10.84
C GLY A 306 -17.91 -0.87 -10.26
N GLY A 307 -17.24 -0.72 -9.11
CA GLY A 307 -17.16 0.56 -8.40
C GLY A 307 -16.25 1.57 -9.11
N SER A 308 -14.95 1.33 -9.06
CA SER A 308 -13.92 2.29 -9.47
C SER A 308 -13.78 2.46 -10.98
N THR A 309 -13.21 3.58 -11.37
CA THR A 309 -12.84 3.93 -12.75
C THR A 309 -11.60 4.82 -12.76
N VAL A 310 -10.78 4.68 -13.78
CA VAL A 310 -9.68 5.62 -14.04
C VAL A 310 -10.25 7.00 -14.38
N LEU A 311 -9.52 8.06 -14.02
CA LEU A 311 -9.88 9.41 -14.45
C LEU A 311 -9.63 9.58 -15.95
N PRO A 312 -10.58 10.16 -16.72
CA PRO A 312 -10.42 10.39 -18.15
C PRO A 312 -9.13 11.13 -18.50
N GLN A 313 -8.77 12.16 -17.73
CA GLN A 313 -7.56 12.95 -17.97
C GLN A 313 -6.28 12.13 -17.81
N PHE A 314 -6.23 11.19 -16.85
CA PHE A 314 -5.09 10.27 -16.73
C PHE A 314 -5.03 9.29 -17.90
N LEU A 315 -6.18 8.73 -18.29
CA LEU A 315 -6.26 7.81 -19.41
C LEU A 315 -5.76 8.46 -20.72
N ASP A 316 -6.02 9.75 -20.90
CA ASP A 316 -5.61 10.55 -22.06
C ASP A 316 -4.11 10.86 -22.10
N THR A 317 -3.36 10.64 -21.01
CA THR A 317 -1.89 10.85 -20.97
C THR A 317 -1.10 9.74 -21.65
N TYR A 318 -1.70 8.57 -21.86
CA TYR A 318 -0.98 7.43 -22.44
C TYR A 318 -0.73 7.63 -23.95
N ASP A 319 0.48 7.30 -24.38
CA ASP A 319 0.78 7.10 -25.80
C ASP A 319 0.05 5.85 -26.31
N GLU A 320 -0.47 5.90 -27.54
CA GLU A 320 -1.22 4.79 -28.13
C GLU A 320 -0.38 3.50 -28.29
N GLU A 321 0.95 3.62 -28.35
CA GLU A 321 1.89 2.49 -28.46
C GLU A 321 2.43 2.04 -27.09
N ASP A 322 2.03 2.67 -26.00
CA ASP A 322 2.43 2.26 -24.65
C ASP A 322 1.72 0.97 -24.23
N GLY A 323 2.44 -0.13 -24.24
CA GLY A 323 1.90 -1.45 -23.87
C GLY A 323 1.36 -1.53 -22.45
N ARG A 324 1.72 -0.59 -21.54
CA ARG A 324 1.16 -0.51 -20.20
C ARG A 324 -0.32 -0.14 -20.22
N PHE A 325 -0.78 0.61 -21.22
CA PHE A 325 -2.20 0.93 -21.36
C PHE A 325 -3.05 -0.34 -21.41
N SER A 326 -2.78 -1.21 -22.37
CA SER A 326 -3.57 -2.45 -22.56
C SER A 326 -3.32 -3.49 -21.46
N ALA A 327 -2.17 -3.43 -20.78
CA ALA A 327 -1.87 -4.27 -19.62
C ALA A 327 -2.57 -3.81 -18.33
N THR A 328 -3.02 -2.56 -18.29
CA THR A 328 -3.60 -1.95 -17.09
C THR A 328 -5.10 -1.69 -17.19
N TRP A 329 -5.57 -1.28 -18.39
CA TRP A 329 -6.93 -0.79 -18.60
C TRP A 329 -7.70 -1.58 -19.64
N THR A 330 -8.98 -1.87 -19.35
CA THR A 330 -9.93 -2.34 -20.36
C THR A 330 -10.98 -1.26 -20.66
N VAL A 331 -11.19 -0.99 -21.95
CA VAL A 331 -12.14 0.00 -22.50
C VAL A 331 -12.89 -0.60 -23.67
N GLY A 332 -14.01 0.00 -24.07
CA GLY A 332 -14.80 -0.39 -25.22
C GLY A 332 -15.73 -1.57 -24.95
N GLN A 333 -16.25 -2.15 -26.04
CA GLN A 333 -17.14 -3.30 -26.00
C GLN A 333 -16.46 -4.51 -25.34
N GLN A 334 -17.13 -5.11 -24.38
CA GLN A 334 -16.67 -6.33 -23.73
C GLN A 334 -17.25 -7.56 -24.41
N TYR A 335 -16.43 -8.60 -24.55
CA TYR A 335 -16.79 -9.86 -25.19
C TYR A 335 -16.56 -11.02 -24.22
N ASP A 336 -17.45 -12.00 -24.26
CA ASP A 336 -17.25 -13.25 -23.53
C ASP A 336 -16.16 -14.11 -24.18
N ARG A 337 -15.83 -15.23 -23.56
CA ARG A 337 -14.82 -16.17 -24.07
C ARG A 337 -15.16 -16.81 -25.41
N SER A 338 -16.41 -16.78 -25.82
CA SER A 338 -16.85 -17.25 -27.18
C SER A 338 -16.66 -16.18 -28.26
N GLY A 339 -16.30 -14.95 -27.85
CA GLY A 339 -16.23 -13.79 -28.73
C GLY A 339 -17.58 -13.11 -28.96
N SER A 340 -18.61 -13.48 -28.20
CA SER A 340 -19.92 -12.83 -28.27
C SER A 340 -19.93 -11.55 -27.43
N PRO A 341 -20.57 -10.45 -27.91
CA PRO A 341 -20.66 -9.24 -27.12
C PRO A 341 -21.48 -9.48 -25.84
N ILE A 342 -20.96 -9.01 -24.71
CA ILE A 342 -21.68 -9.09 -23.45
C ILE A 342 -22.78 -8.04 -23.46
N MET A 343 -24.01 -8.44 -23.10
CA MET A 343 -25.18 -7.58 -23.04
C MET A 343 -25.67 -7.43 -21.60
N VAL A 344 -26.12 -6.24 -21.24
CA VAL A 344 -26.73 -5.90 -19.95
C VAL A 344 -28.06 -5.24 -20.24
N GLU A 345 -29.16 -5.88 -19.82
CA GLU A 345 -30.54 -5.39 -20.03
C GLU A 345 -30.87 -5.05 -21.51
N GLY A 346 -30.21 -5.74 -22.43
CA GLY A 346 -30.41 -5.55 -23.88
C GLY A 346 -29.43 -4.59 -24.53
N GLU A 347 -28.62 -3.88 -23.79
CA GLU A 347 -27.58 -2.97 -24.26
C GLU A 347 -26.19 -3.60 -24.17
N PRO A 348 -25.24 -3.28 -25.07
CA PRO A 348 -23.90 -3.81 -25.03
C PRO A 348 -23.12 -3.25 -23.82
N LEU A 349 -22.35 -4.13 -23.13
CA LEU A 349 -21.44 -3.71 -22.08
C LEU A 349 -20.23 -3.01 -22.71
N ILE A 350 -20.23 -1.69 -22.65
CA ILE A 350 -19.17 -0.83 -23.17
C ILE A 350 -18.57 -0.05 -22.00
N TYR A 351 -17.29 -0.29 -21.68
CA TYR A 351 -16.56 0.57 -20.76
C TYR A 351 -16.09 1.82 -21.51
N THR A 352 -16.62 2.97 -21.12
CA THR A 352 -16.31 4.24 -21.80
C THR A 352 -14.96 4.82 -21.33
N ARG A 353 -14.39 5.74 -22.11
CA ARG A 353 -13.24 6.53 -21.65
C ARG A 353 -13.69 7.64 -20.69
N GLU A 354 -14.84 8.24 -20.97
CA GLU A 354 -15.42 9.33 -20.19
C GLU A 354 -16.33 8.79 -19.08
N ILE A 355 -16.51 9.60 -18.07
CA ILE A 355 -17.53 9.45 -17.03
C ILE A 355 -18.31 10.75 -16.92
N HIS A 356 -19.61 10.68 -16.65
CA HIS A 356 -20.45 11.87 -16.56
C HIS A 356 -20.09 12.72 -15.36
N SER A 357 -20.09 12.16 -14.17
CA SER A 357 -19.81 12.87 -12.93
C SER A 357 -19.36 11.89 -11.85
N ILE A 358 -18.56 12.36 -10.89
CA ILE A 358 -18.23 11.59 -9.69
C ILE A 358 -19.30 11.71 -8.60
N ASP A 359 -20.06 12.81 -8.60
CA ASP A 359 -21.12 13.09 -7.65
C ASP A 359 -22.48 12.53 -8.10
N ASN A 360 -23.49 12.64 -7.25
CA ASN A 360 -24.86 12.34 -7.58
C ASN A 360 -25.43 13.45 -8.54
N PRO A 361 -26.02 13.09 -9.70
CA PRO A 361 -26.49 11.76 -10.08
C PRO A 361 -25.42 10.79 -10.56
N GLY A 362 -24.14 11.15 -10.61
CA GLY A 362 -23.05 10.26 -10.89
C GLY A 362 -22.99 9.74 -12.33
N CYS A 363 -22.58 8.49 -12.47
CA CYS A 363 -22.42 7.85 -13.76
C CYS A 363 -23.16 6.50 -13.84
N TYR A 364 -23.37 6.00 -15.06
CA TYR A 364 -23.94 4.66 -15.26
C TYR A 364 -22.97 3.56 -14.80
N PRO A 365 -23.47 2.33 -14.52
CA PRO A 365 -22.65 1.24 -14.00
C PRO A 365 -21.45 0.87 -14.88
N PHE A 366 -21.51 1.06 -16.18
CA PHE A 366 -20.42 0.69 -17.11
C PHE A 366 -19.59 1.88 -17.62
N GLU A 367 -19.85 3.10 -17.19
CA GLU A 367 -19.00 4.22 -17.56
C GLU A 367 -17.61 4.12 -16.94
N GLY A 368 -16.63 4.56 -17.72
CA GLY A 368 -15.22 4.60 -17.36
C GLY A 368 -14.47 3.28 -17.53
N ALA A 369 -13.19 3.36 -17.84
CA ALA A 369 -12.31 2.22 -18.01
C ALA A 369 -12.06 1.48 -16.68
N ARG A 370 -11.75 0.18 -16.78
CA ARG A 370 -11.56 -0.68 -15.61
C ARG A 370 -10.12 -1.17 -15.50
N LEU A 371 -9.66 -1.31 -14.27
CA LEU A 371 -8.34 -1.86 -13.95
C LEU A 371 -8.32 -3.37 -14.18
N ILE A 372 -7.33 -3.83 -14.95
CA ILE A 372 -7.03 -5.24 -15.21
C ILE A 372 -5.54 -5.55 -15.01
N LYS A 373 -4.82 -4.70 -14.29
CA LYS A 373 -3.37 -4.79 -14.11
C LYS A 373 -2.95 -6.08 -13.40
N TYR A 374 -3.68 -6.45 -12.34
CA TYR A 374 -3.49 -7.72 -11.64
C TYR A 374 -4.14 -8.86 -12.44
N GLU A 375 -3.50 -10.00 -12.50
CA GLU A 375 -3.94 -11.11 -13.34
C GLU A 375 -5.33 -11.63 -12.92
N ILE A 376 -6.26 -11.70 -13.87
CA ILE A 376 -7.56 -12.33 -13.66
C ILE A 376 -7.52 -13.71 -14.28
N ILE A 377 -7.41 -14.75 -13.46
CA ILE A 377 -7.35 -16.13 -13.92
C ILE A 377 -8.73 -16.58 -14.38
N SER A 378 -8.77 -17.11 -15.60
CA SER A 378 -10.02 -17.58 -16.20
C SER A 378 -10.58 -18.80 -15.46
N GLY A 379 -11.86 -18.77 -15.14
CA GLY A 379 -12.56 -19.83 -14.42
C GLY A 379 -12.34 -19.81 -12.91
N ASP A 380 -11.60 -18.85 -12.41
CA ASP A 380 -11.30 -18.76 -10.99
C ASP A 380 -12.45 -18.19 -10.17
N PHE A 381 -12.45 -18.50 -8.87
CA PHE A 381 -13.57 -18.18 -7.97
C PHE A 381 -13.40 -16.86 -7.22
N GLY A 382 -12.39 -16.10 -7.45
CA GLY A 382 -12.25 -14.90 -6.66
C GLY A 382 -11.18 -13.94 -7.10
N SER A 383 -10.14 -14.35 -7.81
CA SER A 383 -8.97 -13.51 -8.13
C SER A 383 -8.54 -12.57 -7.00
N ALA A 384 -8.73 -13.02 -5.77
CA ALA A 384 -8.49 -12.23 -4.58
C ALA A 384 -7.19 -12.64 -3.89
N TYR A 385 -6.28 -13.26 -4.64
CA TYR A 385 -5.06 -13.84 -4.09
C TYR A 385 -3.83 -13.62 -4.96
N ASP A 386 -3.90 -12.68 -5.90
CA ASP A 386 -2.69 -12.23 -6.60
C ASP A 386 -1.77 -11.53 -5.62
N ASP A 387 -0.49 -11.88 -5.70
CA ASP A 387 0.55 -11.22 -4.92
C ASP A 387 0.64 -9.72 -5.28
N ILE A 388 0.97 -8.89 -4.30
CA ILE A 388 1.16 -7.46 -4.51
C ILE A 388 2.65 -7.12 -4.43
N PRO A 389 3.27 -6.61 -5.51
CA PRO A 389 4.62 -6.06 -5.41
C PRO A 389 4.61 -4.83 -4.52
N PHE A 390 5.45 -4.84 -3.46
CA PHE A 390 5.63 -3.68 -2.60
C PHE A 390 6.83 -2.85 -3.04
N PHE A 391 7.98 -3.50 -3.28
CA PHE A 391 9.17 -2.91 -3.89
C PHE A 391 9.66 -3.78 -5.03
N ARG A 392 10.00 -3.15 -6.13
CA ARG A 392 10.60 -3.80 -7.29
C ARG A 392 11.75 -2.95 -7.85
N LEU A 393 12.61 -3.51 -8.70
CA LEU A 393 13.79 -2.81 -9.20
C LEU A 393 13.47 -1.49 -9.89
N ALA A 394 12.31 -1.40 -10.55
CA ALA A 394 11.85 -0.13 -11.14
C ALA A 394 11.71 0.99 -10.11
N ASP A 395 11.28 0.68 -8.86
CA ASP A 395 11.26 1.68 -7.77
C ASP A 395 12.66 2.23 -7.50
N ALA A 396 13.65 1.35 -7.37
CA ALA A 396 15.02 1.77 -7.11
C ALA A 396 15.55 2.67 -8.24
N TYR A 397 15.23 2.33 -9.50
CA TYR A 397 15.63 3.12 -10.67
C TYR A 397 14.97 4.50 -10.66
N MET A 398 13.66 4.56 -10.39
CA MET A 398 12.92 5.82 -10.41
C MET A 398 13.25 6.72 -9.21
N ILE A 399 13.47 6.15 -8.01
CA ILE A 399 13.97 6.90 -6.85
C ILE A 399 15.33 7.53 -7.17
N LYS A 400 16.26 6.74 -7.74
CA LYS A 400 17.59 7.24 -8.14
C LYS A 400 17.47 8.35 -9.18
N ALA A 401 16.63 8.15 -10.19
CA ALA A 401 16.41 9.14 -11.24
C ALA A 401 15.86 10.46 -10.68
N GLU A 402 14.85 10.40 -9.82
CA GLU A 402 14.29 11.59 -9.16
C GLU A 402 15.34 12.34 -8.35
N CYS A 403 16.09 11.61 -7.51
CA CYS A 403 17.12 12.22 -6.66
C CYS A 403 18.25 12.86 -7.48
N LEU A 404 18.71 12.21 -8.57
CA LEU A 404 19.72 12.77 -9.46
C LEU A 404 19.24 14.07 -10.14
N LEU A 405 17.99 14.10 -10.61
CA LEU A 405 17.40 15.31 -11.22
C LEU A 405 17.25 16.45 -10.20
N ARG A 406 16.89 16.15 -8.95
CA ARG A 406 16.77 17.16 -7.88
C ARG A 406 18.12 17.73 -7.44
N LEU A 407 19.18 16.91 -7.49
CA LEU A 407 20.54 17.32 -7.10
C LEU A 407 21.34 17.92 -8.25
N GLY A 408 20.93 17.69 -9.51
CA GLY A 408 21.76 18.02 -10.69
C GLY A 408 22.93 17.06 -10.88
N GLY A 409 22.91 15.90 -10.25
CA GLY A 409 23.93 14.85 -10.22
C GLY A 409 24.43 14.54 -8.82
N TYR A 410 25.08 13.37 -8.64
CA TYR A 410 25.61 12.91 -7.36
C TYR A 410 26.78 11.92 -7.54
N LYS A 411 27.90 12.13 -6.83
CA LYS A 411 29.08 11.23 -6.82
C LYS A 411 29.57 10.81 -8.22
N GLY A 412 29.52 11.73 -9.19
CA GLY A 412 29.95 11.48 -10.57
C GLY A 412 28.86 10.98 -11.51
N GLU A 413 27.70 10.61 -11.01
CA GLU A 413 26.50 10.36 -11.82
C GLU A 413 25.81 11.68 -12.16
N THR A 414 25.24 11.77 -13.35
CA THR A 414 24.66 13.01 -13.88
C THR A 414 23.14 12.88 -14.06
N GLU A 415 22.48 13.98 -14.41
CA GLU A 415 21.07 13.96 -14.82
C GLU A 415 20.84 13.06 -16.05
N GLN A 416 21.87 12.84 -16.90
CA GLN A 416 21.75 11.87 -18.01
C GLN A 416 21.58 10.45 -17.49
N THR A 417 22.26 10.06 -16.40
CA THR A 417 22.03 8.75 -15.74
C THR A 417 20.56 8.59 -15.35
N ALA A 418 19.91 9.66 -14.86
CA ALA A 418 18.48 9.61 -14.55
C ALA A 418 17.64 9.33 -15.80
N ALA A 419 17.92 10.00 -16.90
CA ALA A 419 17.21 9.80 -18.17
C ALA A 419 17.40 8.38 -18.71
N ASP A 420 18.61 7.81 -18.57
CA ASP A 420 18.93 6.45 -18.99
C ASP A 420 18.17 5.41 -18.14
N LEU A 421 18.05 5.62 -16.81
CA LEU A 421 17.30 4.74 -15.92
C LEU A 421 15.80 4.74 -16.25
N VAL A 422 15.20 5.91 -16.45
CA VAL A 422 13.80 6.02 -16.86
C VAL A 422 13.58 5.36 -18.22
N THR A 423 14.49 5.58 -19.18
CA THR A 423 14.45 4.93 -20.49
C THR A 423 14.47 3.41 -20.35
N ALA A 424 15.34 2.86 -19.50
CA ALA A 424 15.44 1.41 -19.28
C ALA A 424 14.12 0.82 -18.76
N VAL A 425 13.46 1.48 -17.80
CA VAL A 425 12.14 1.06 -17.29
C VAL A 425 11.09 1.09 -18.42
N ARG A 426 11.11 2.10 -19.28
CA ARG A 426 10.15 2.29 -20.37
C ARG A 426 10.33 1.31 -21.53
N GLN A 427 11.52 0.75 -21.75
CA GLN A 427 11.81 -0.10 -22.92
C GLN A 427 10.84 -1.26 -23.08
N ARG A 428 10.41 -1.88 -21.98
CA ARG A 428 9.44 -2.99 -22.02
C ARG A 428 8.03 -2.57 -22.42
N ALA A 429 7.69 -1.29 -22.27
CA ALA A 429 6.39 -0.72 -22.64
C ALA A 429 6.31 -0.37 -24.14
N PHE A 430 7.44 -0.11 -24.81
CA PHE A 430 7.53 0.31 -26.21
C PHE A 430 8.34 -0.68 -27.06
N ARG A 431 8.00 -1.98 -26.97
CA ARG A 431 8.77 -3.05 -27.65
C ARG A 431 8.80 -2.91 -29.16
N ASP A 432 7.67 -2.53 -29.74
CA ASP A 432 7.52 -2.40 -31.19
C ASP A 432 8.09 -1.09 -31.71
N ASN A 433 8.27 -0.10 -30.84
CA ASN A 433 8.87 1.19 -31.16
C ASN A 433 9.81 1.69 -30.03
N PRO A 434 11.02 1.08 -29.88
CA PRO A 434 11.94 1.42 -28.79
C PRO A 434 12.36 2.90 -28.74
N ALA A 435 12.24 3.63 -29.85
CA ALA A 435 12.55 5.07 -29.88
C ALA A 435 11.62 5.88 -28.98
N LYS A 436 10.36 5.46 -28.81
CA LYS A 436 9.39 6.08 -27.92
C LYS A 436 9.67 5.84 -26.43
N ALA A 437 10.45 4.82 -26.10
CA ALA A 437 10.90 4.58 -24.74
C ALA A 437 11.88 5.65 -24.24
N VAL A 438 12.63 6.26 -25.16
CA VAL A 438 13.72 7.17 -24.81
C VAL A 438 13.19 8.43 -24.13
N ARG A 439 13.77 8.74 -22.97
CA ARG A 439 13.57 10.00 -22.27
C ARG A 439 14.86 10.82 -22.27
N THR A 440 14.72 12.11 -22.44
CA THR A 440 15.80 13.09 -22.27
C THR A 440 15.65 13.81 -20.93
N VAL A 441 16.74 14.35 -20.43
CA VAL A 441 16.73 15.18 -19.21
C VAL A 441 15.73 16.35 -19.35
N ALA A 442 15.67 16.99 -20.51
CA ALA A 442 14.74 18.10 -20.76
C ALA A 442 13.27 17.66 -20.67
N GLN A 443 12.93 16.47 -21.17
CA GLN A 443 11.57 15.93 -21.06
C GLN A 443 11.21 15.60 -19.60
N LEU A 444 12.12 14.98 -18.84
CA LEU A 444 11.86 14.64 -17.44
C LEU A 444 11.72 15.89 -16.55
N LYS A 445 12.48 16.96 -16.85
CA LYS A 445 12.43 18.24 -16.13
C LYS A 445 11.33 19.18 -16.63
N GLY A 446 10.70 18.85 -17.75
CA GLY A 446 9.56 19.60 -18.28
C GLY A 446 8.30 19.45 -17.42
N GLY A 447 7.25 20.14 -17.80
CA GLY A 447 5.92 20.00 -17.19
C GLY A 447 5.29 18.63 -17.45
N SER A 448 4.22 18.34 -16.74
CA SER A 448 3.40 17.15 -16.93
C SER A 448 2.50 17.28 -18.16
N VAL A 449 2.30 16.19 -18.88
CA VAL A 449 1.32 16.11 -19.99
C VAL A 449 -0.11 15.97 -19.49
N TYR A 450 -0.31 15.78 -18.19
CA TYR A 450 -1.63 15.65 -17.60
C TYR A 450 -2.42 16.96 -17.73
N ALA A 451 -3.60 16.87 -18.39
CA ALA A 451 -4.50 18.02 -18.55
C ALA A 451 -5.30 18.28 -17.26
N TYR A 452 -4.59 18.74 -16.20
CA TYR A 452 -5.23 19.07 -14.94
C TYR A 452 -6.35 20.09 -15.14
N GLY A 453 -7.40 19.92 -14.38
CA GLY A 453 -8.59 20.73 -14.41
C GLY A 453 -9.84 19.89 -14.25
N TYR A 454 -10.94 20.59 -14.07
CA TYR A 454 -12.24 19.98 -13.90
C TYR A 454 -12.82 19.54 -15.26
N ARG A 455 -13.43 18.36 -15.30
CA ARG A 455 -14.10 17.81 -16.48
C ARG A 455 -15.27 16.97 -16.02
N GLU A 456 -16.46 17.52 -16.19
CA GLU A 456 -17.69 16.87 -15.72
C GLU A 456 -18.87 17.26 -16.61
N ASN A 457 -19.74 16.31 -16.85
CA ASN A 457 -21.02 16.56 -17.49
C ASN A 457 -22.05 17.00 -16.43
N GLN A 458 -22.57 18.21 -16.55
CA GLN A 458 -23.59 18.77 -15.70
C GLN A 458 -25.01 18.60 -16.23
N GLY A 459 -25.16 18.01 -17.42
CA GLY A 459 -26.45 17.57 -17.96
C GLY A 459 -27.05 16.46 -17.12
N LYS A 460 -28.37 16.35 -17.14
CA LYS A 460 -29.02 15.22 -16.48
C LYS A 460 -28.85 13.97 -17.35
N MET A 461 -28.73 12.84 -16.69
CA MET A 461 -28.62 11.56 -17.41
C MET A 461 -29.84 11.30 -18.29
N GLY A 462 -29.60 10.96 -19.58
CA GLY A 462 -30.63 10.77 -20.58
C GLY A 462 -31.09 12.06 -21.26
N GLU A 463 -30.53 13.21 -20.88
CA GLU A 463 -30.70 14.50 -21.56
C GLU A 463 -29.43 14.86 -22.36
N GLU A 464 -29.42 16.03 -23.00
CA GLU A 464 -28.24 16.54 -23.72
C GLU A 464 -27.06 16.76 -22.74
N ASP A 465 -25.87 16.34 -23.17
CA ASP A 465 -24.63 16.52 -22.43
C ASP A 465 -24.26 18.01 -22.32
N ILE A 466 -23.94 18.43 -21.08
CA ILE A 466 -23.49 19.78 -20.80
C ILE A 466 -22.09 19.68 -20.12
N TRP A 467 -21.07 19.54 -20.94
CA TRP A 467 -19.70 19.42 -20.42
C TRP A 467 -19.17 20.74 -19.90
N VAL A 468 -18.69 20.73 -18.66
CA VAL A 468 -17.94 21.83 -18.04
C VAL A 468 -16.51 21.36 -17.83
N THR A 469 -15.59 22.08 -18.46
CA THR A 469 -14.16 21.77 -18.40
C THR A 469 -13.40 23.04 -18.02
N THR A 470 -12.44 22.92 -17.09
CA THR A 470 -11.44 23.93 -16.83
C THR A 470 -10.08 23.40 -17.23
N HIS A 471 -9.21 24.28 -17.72
CA HIS A 471 -7.87 23.90 -18.18
C HIS A 471 -6.86 24.57 -17.25
N GLU A 472 -6.34 23.79 -16.31
CA GLU A 472 -5.24 24.23 -15.47
C GLU A 472 -3.90 23.81 -16.09
N GLY A 473 -3.87 22.64 -16.75
CA GLY A 473 -2.69 22.06 -17.36
C GLY A 473 -1.65 21.59 -16.33
N GLY A 474 -0.57 21.00 -16.80
CA GLY A 474 0.52 20.49 -15.98
C GLY A 474 1.88 21.15 -16.26
N ASP A 475 1.92 22.19 -17.11
CA ASP A 475 3.17 22.79 -17.61
C ASP A 475 4.04 23.42 -16.52
N ASP A 476 3.45 23.84 -15.40
CA ASP A 476 4.13 24.47 -14.27
C ASP A 476 4.56 23.47 -13.17
N ILE A 477 4.43 22.17 -13.40
CA ILE A 477 4.88 21.15 -12.45
C ILE A 477 6.38 20.91 -12.65
N GLU A 478 7.15 21.09 -11.58
CA GLU A 478 8.59 20.78 -11.59
C GLU A 478 8.82 19.28 -11.69
N LEU A 479 9.67 18.84 -12.62
CA LEU A 479 9.89 17.45 -12.97
C LEU A 479 8.59 16.74 -13.41
N GLY A 480 7.66 17.48 -14.04
CA GLY A 480 6.35 16.95 -14.44
C GLY A 480 6.44 15.77 -15.37
N GLY A 481 7.39 15.75 -16.30
CA GLY A 481 7.62 14.59 -17.17
C GLY A 481 8.06 13.33 -16.43
N LEU A 482 8.82 13.45 -15.32
CA LEU A 482 9.12 12.32 -14.43
C LEU A 482 7.88 11.89 -13.63
N LEU A 483 7.07 12.84 -13.18
CA LEU A 483 5.81 12.57 -12.48
C LEU A 483 4.83 11.76 -13.34
N ASP A 484 4.83 12.02 -14.67
CA ASP A 484 4.05 11.24 -15.63
C ASP A 484 4.60 9.80 -15.75
N ASP A 485 5.92 9.64 -15.86
CA ASP A 485 6.54 8.31 -15.94
C ASP A 485 6.29 7.48 -14.68
N LEU A 486 6.28 8.09 -13.48
CA LEU A 486 5.89 7.45 -12.23
C LEU A 486 4.43 6.98 -12.27
N ALA A 487 3.51 7.81 -12.80
CA ALA A 487 2.10 7.45 -12.91
C ALA A 487 1.87 6.24 -13.82
N TRP A 488 2.44 6.26 -15.03
CA TRP A 488 2.29 5.14 -15.98
C TRP A 488 2.90 3.83 -15.47
N GLU A 489 3.98 3.91 -14.71
CA GLU A 489 4.67 2.73 -14.21
C GLU A 489 4.01 2.15 -12.96
N PHE A 490 3.60 3.01 -12.00
CA PHE A 490 3.22 2.59 -10.66
C PHE A 490 1.72 2.76 -10.32
N VAL A 491 0.85 3.03 -11.29
CA VAL A 491 -0.60 3.05 -11.03
C VAL A 491 -1.04 1.74 -10.37
N ALA A 492 -1.86 1.82 -9.34
CA ALA A 492 -2.29 0.70 -8.51
C ALA A 492 -1.17 0.00 -7.69
N GLU A 493 -0.07 0.70 -7.42
CA GLU A 493 1.05 0.21 -6.60
C GLU A 493 1.37 1.16 -5.42
N HIS A 494 0.40 1.89 -4.91
CA HIS A 494 0.48 2.72 -3.68
C HIS A 494 1.52 3.85 -3.68
N HIS A 495 1.83 4.42 -4.83
CA HIS A 495 2.84 5.46 -4.96
C HIS A 495 2.28 6.88 -5.09
N ARG A 496 1.14 7.03 -5.79
CA ARG A 496 0.77 8.30 -6.40
C ARG A 496 0.56 9.45 -5.43
N ARG A 497 -0.13 9.22 -4.31
CA ARG A 497 -0.33 10.28 -3.30
C ARG A 497 1.02 10.82 -2.78
N GLN A 498 1.97 9.94 -2.45
CA GLN A 498 3.30 10.35 -2.01
C GLN A 498 4.02 11.17 -3.09
N ASP A 499 3.90 10.76 -4.35
CA ASP A 499 4.52 11.47 -5.47
C ASP A 499 3.92 12.88 -5.60
N LEU A 500 2.59 13.01 -5.61
CA LEU A 500 1.91 14.31 -5.71
C LEU A 500 2.25 15.25 -4.55
N ILE A 501 2.45 14.73 -3.33
CA ILE A 501 2.88 15.51 -2.16
C ILE A 501 4.34 15.98 -2.33
N ARG A 502 5.19 15.17 -2.96
CA ARG A 502 6.62 15.44 -3.13
C ARG A 502 6.93 16.38 -4.29
N PHE A 503 6.11 16.33 -5.35
CA PHE A 503 6.28 17.19 -6.52
C PHE A 503 5.65 18.57 -6.31
N ARG A 504 6.26 19.62 -6.91
CA ARG A 504 5.94 21.01 -6.62
C ARG A 504 5.45 21.73 -7.86
N ILE A 505 4.63 22.75 -7.63
CA ILE A 505 4.21 23.68 -8.67
C ILE A 505 5.22 24.84 -8.68
N SER A 506 5.84 25.08 -9.84
CA SER A 506 6.88 26.09 -10.02
C SER A 506 6.37 27.49 -9.66
N GLY A 507 7.19 28.22 -8.91
CA GLY A 507 6.85 29.57 -8.46
C GLY A 507 5.76 29.65 -7.39
N ARG A 508 5.30 28.52 -6.84
CA ARG A 508 4.34 28.46 -5.74
C ARG A 508 4.90 27.64 -4.58
N ASN A 509 4.57 28.05 -3.36
CA ASN A 509 4.86 27.23 -2.17
C ASN A 509 3.77 26.15 -1.99
N GLN A 510 3.64 25.27 -2.99
CA GLN A 510 2.52 24.31 -3.06
C GLN A 510 2.96 23.02 -3.76
N ASN A 511 2.55 21.87 -3.22
CA ASN A 511 2.70 20.58 -3.89
C ASN A 511 1.56 20.32 -4.90
N VAL A 512 1.72 19.31 -5.75
CA VAL A 512 0.73 18.97 -6.79
C VAL A 512 -0.55 18.41 -6.17
N TYR A 513 -0.44 17.68 -5.08
CA TYR A 513 -1.56 17.07 -4.36
C TYR A 513 -2.62 18.10 -3.93
N ASN A 514 -2.20 19.31 -3.68
CA ASN A 514 -3.05 20.39 -3.18
C ASN A 514 -3.37 21.48 -4.21
N GLY A 515 -2.95 21.35 -5.46
CA GLY A 515 -3.03 22.49 -6.36
C GLY A 515 -3.43 22.26 -7.80
N LYS A 516 -3.23 21.06 -8.32
CA LYS A 516 -3.35 20.81 -9.76
C LYS A 516 -4.11 19.53 -10.13
N SER A 517 -4.76 18.89 -9.18
CA SER A 517 -5.57 17.70 -9.46
C SER A 517 -6.99 18.07 -9.86
N TRP A 518 -7.69 17.18 -10.55
CA TRP A 518 -9.07 17.40 -10.98
C TRP A 518 -10.01 17.78 -9.82
N PHE A 519 -9.87 17.14 -8.66
CA PHE A 519 -10.65 17.45 -7.46
C PHE A 519 -10.20 18.75 -6.76
N CYS A 520 -9.02 19.25 -7.04
CA CYS A 520 -8.49 20.52 -6.50
C CYS A 520 -8.82 21.73 -7.38
N LYS A 521 -9.90 21.68 -8.15
CA LYS A 521 -10.45 22.81 -8.91
C LYS A 521 -10.53 24.10 -8.10
N ARG A 522 -10.75 24.00 -6.81
CA ARG A 522 -10.70 25.14 -5.91
C ARG A 522 -9.23 25.37 -5.57
N ALA A 523 -8.62 26.37 -6.23
CA ALA A 523 -7.36 26.89 -5.75
C ALA A 523 -7.47 27.06 -4.24
N LYS A 524 -6.53 26.49 -3.49
CA LYS A 524 -6.44 26.76 -2.06
C LYS A 524 -6.44 28.25 -1.84
N THR A 525 -7.28 28.73 -0.96
CA THR A 525 -7.28 30.13 -0.53
C THR A 525 -5.98 30.48 0.19
N ASP A 526 -5.33 29.48 0.80
CA ASP A 526 -4.01 29.58 1.41
C ASP A 526 -3.08 28.52 0.80
N PRO A 527 -2.10 28.90 -0.05
CA PRO A 527 -1.14 27.97 -0.62
C PRO A 527 -0.22 27.29 0.42
N SER A 528 -0.10 27.85 1.62
CA SER A 528 0.69 27.27 2.71
C SER A 528 -0.08 26.21 3.51
N ASP A 529 -1.38 26.11 3.33
CA ASP A 529 -2.21 25.10 3.96
C ASP A 529 -1.95 23.74 3.31
N ASN A 530 -1.30 22.85 4.03
CA ASN A 530 -0.97 21.49 3.63
C ASN A 530 -1.58 20.43 4.55
N HIS A 531 -2.64 20.77 5.30
CA HIS A 531 -3.28 19.82 6.22
C HIS A 531 -3.73 18.54 5.53
N ALA A 532 -4.16 18.61 4.27
CA ALA A 532 -4.57 17.46 3.48
C ALA A 532 -3.42 16.51 3.08
N ASP A 533 -2.16 16.88 3.30
CA ASP A 533 -1.02 15.99 3.07
C ASP A 533 -1.00 14.80 4.05
N ILE A 534 -1.75 14.90 5.15
CA ILE A 534 -1.97 13.83 6.12
C ILE A 534 -3.47 13.65 6.38
N PHE A 535 -3.86 12.49 6.82
CA PHE A 535 -5.25 12.17 7.11
C PHE A 535 -5.61 12.43 8.57
N PRO A 536 -6.91 12.65 8.88
CA PRO A 536 -7.37 12.73 10.26
C PRO A 536 -7.20 11.40 10.98
N LEU A 537 -6.90 11.44 12.27
CA LEU A 537 -6.89 10.25 13.11
C LEU A 537 -8.30 9.67 13.19
N PRO A 538 -8.45 8.33 13.13
CA PRO A 538 -9.78 7.70 13.10
C PRO A 538 -10.52 7.93 14.42
N LYS A 539 -11.82 8.26 14.31
CA LYS A 539 -12.66 8.64 15.44
C LYS A 539 -12.67 7.62 16.58
N ASP A 540 -12.80 6.33 16.27
CA ASP A 540 -12.91 5.28 17.29
C ASP A 540 -11.68 5.22 18.20
N PHE A 541 -10.49 5.46 17.65
CA PHE A 541 -9.25 5.48 18.41
C PHE A 541 -9.07 6.77 19.20
N MET A 542 -9.53 7.90 18.66
CA MET A 542 -9.58 9.17 19.37
C MET A 542 -10.53 9.09 20.58
N ASP A 543 -11.72 8.52 20.40
CA ASP A 543 -12.69 8.32 21.49
C ASP A 543 -12.16 7.34 22.56
N GLY A 544 -11.36 6.36 22.14
CA GLY A 544 -10.77 5.35 23.03
C GLY A 544 -9.52 5.81 23.80
N ASN A 545 -8.81 6.83 23.31
CA ASN A 545 -7.58 7.34 23.93
C ASN A 545 -7.57 8.87 24.03
N PRO A 546 -7.92 9.44 25.18
CA PRO A 546 -7.99 10.90 25.37
C PRO A 546 -6.63 11.62 25.31
N LYS A 547 -5.52 10.91 25.19
CA LYS A 547 -4.19 11.49 25.01
C LYS A 547 -3.90 11.85 23.55
N LEU A 548 -4.69 11.33 22.61
CA LEU A 548 -4.53 11.63 21.19
C LEU A 548 -5.11 13.03 20.89
N VAL A 549 -4.39 13.77 20.08
CA VAL A 549 -4.79 15.07 19.56
C VAL A 549 -4.98 14.93 18.04
N GLN A 550 -6.12 15.38 17.53
CA GLN A 550 -6.44 15.32 16.11
C GLN A 550 -5.42 16.11 15.28
N ASN A 551 -5.15 15.63 14.08
CA ASN A 551 -4.27 16.31 13.15
C ASN A 551 -4.77 17.73 12.82
N PRO A 552 -3.87 18.71 12.64
CA PRO A 552 -4.24 20.08 12.30
C PRO A 552 -5.14 20.15 11.08
N GLY A 553 -6.16 21.02 11.14
CA GLY A 553 -7.16 21.16 10.07
C GLY A 553 -8.37 20.22 10.18
N TYR A 554 -8.34 19.27 11.13
CA TYR A 554 -9.42 18.32 11.36
C TYR A 554 -10.02 18.39 12.76
N GLU A 555 -9.74 19.47 13.49
CA GLU A 555 -10.29 19.70 14.83
C GLU A 555 -11.82 19.78 14.76
N GLY A 556 -12.48 18.93 15.52
CA GLY A 556 -13.94 18.87 15.58
C GLY A 556 -14.61 17.90 14.60
N ASN A 557 -13.82 17.12 13.87
CA ASN A 557 -14.30 16.05 12.99
C ASN A 557 -14.49 14.74 13.76
#